data_3b4abf915cd9059497d235ebdf5fc4d3
#
_entry.id   3b4abf915cd9059497d235ebdf5fc4d3
#
_cell.length_a   1.000
_cell.length_b   1.000
_cell.length_c   1.000
_cell.angle_alpha   90.00
_cell.angle_beta   90.00
_cell.angle_gamma   90.00
#
_symmetry.space_group_name_H-M   'P 1'
#
loop_
_entity.id
_entity.type
_entity.pdbx_description
1 polymer ?
#
loop_
_entity_poly.entity_id
_entity_poly.type
_entity_poly.pdbx_seq_one_letter_code
_entity_poly.pdbx_strand_id
1 'polypeptide(L)'
;MNKEIFKRADKELVRADKALRSAVTLLAEELYEDTISRAYYAVLHAAKGALAVANISTDSHAGVRRMFCLHLVKDGLIEDEYARILVSEQEDRELSDYDIDIVINESRARQRTQDAEKFLHRIKQYIEATRESGSGKDILPTDKY
;
A
#
# COMPACT_ATOMS: atom_id res chain seq x y z
N MET A 1 9.65 21.49 -5.93
CA MET A 1 8.37 21.09 -5.51
C MET A 1 8.17 19.61 -5.64
N ASN A 2 8.57 19.09 -6.69
CA ASN A 2 8.44 17.65 -6.87
C ASN A 2 9.31 16.87 -5.92
N LYS A 3 10.42 17.42 -5.50
CA LYS A 3 11.30 16.75 -4.55
C LYS A 3 10.62 16.41 -3.25
N GLU A 4 9.76 17.30 -2.76
CA GLU A 4 9.10 17.05 -1.47
C GLU A 4 8.12 15.91 -1.53
N ILE A 5 7.34 15.80 -2.60
CA ILE A 5 6.36 14.73 -2.67
C ILE A 5 7.06 13.38 -2.85
N PHE A 6 8.15 13.32 -3.62
CA PHE A 6 8.87 12.06 -3.78
C PHE A 6 9.65 11.70 -2.53
N LYS A 7 10.15 12.70 -1.80
CA LYS A 7 10.79 12.44 -0.53
C LYS A 7 9.83 11.81 0.46
N ARG A 8 8.61 12.33 0.51
CA ARG A 8 7.59 11.76 1.38
C ARG A 8 7.22 10.35 0.93
N ALA A 9 7.04 10.16 -0.38
CA ALA A 9 6.73 8.84 -0.91
C ALA A 9 7.81 7.83 -0.55
N ASP A 10 9.07 8.22 -0.68
CA ASP A 10 10.19 7.34 -0.35
C ASP A 10 10.18 6.94 1.12
N LYS A 11 9.84 7.86 2.01
CA LYS A 11 9.74 7.53 3.44
C LYS A 11 8.63 6.54 3.71
N GLU A 12 7.50 6.69 3.02
CA GLU A 12 6.41 5.73 3.18
C GLU A 12 6.82 4.36 2.65
N LEU A 13 7.56 4.32 1.54
CA LEU A 13 8.03 3.05 0.99
C LEU A 13 9.02 2.35 1.92
N VAL A 14 9.86 3.11 2.60
CA VAL A 14 10.77 2.53 3.59
C VAL A 14 9.97 1.85 4.70
N ARG A 15 8.91 2.49 5.18
CA ARG A 15 8.05 1.90 6.18
C ARG A 15 7.31 0.69 5.66
N ALA A 16 6.88 0.75 4.40
CA ALA A 16 6.19 -0.39 3.78
C ALA A 16 7.11 -1.59 3.67
N ASP A 17 8.35 -1.37 3.22
CA ASP A 17 9.33 -2.45 3.11
C ASP A 17 9.61 -3.09 4.46
N LYS A 18 9.73 -2.27 5.50
CA LYS A 18 10.00 -2.77 6.84
C LYS A 18 8.84 -3.59 7.37
N ALA A 19 7.62 -3.11 7.15
CA ALA A 19 6.43 -3.85 7.59
C ALA A 19 6.31 -5.18 6.86
N LEU A 20 6.61 -5.19 5.55
CA LEU A 20 6.56 -6.42 4.77
C LEU A 20 7.59 -7.42 5.27
N ARG A 21 8.80 -6.96 5.53
CA ARG A 21 9.84 -7.82 6.04
C ARG A 21 9.45 -8.42 7.39
N SER A 22 8.80 -7.61 8.23
CA SER A 22 8.28 -8.11 9.50
C SER A 22 7.21 -9.18 9.29
N ALA A 23 6.31 -8.96 8.33
CA ALA A 23 5.27 -9.93 8.04
C ALA A 23 5.87 -11.28 7.61
N VAL A 24 6.88 -11.24 6.74
CA VAL A 24 7.54 -12.46 6.27
C VAL A 24 8.19 -13.20 7.44
N THR A 25 8.87 -12.47 8.32
CA THR A 25 9.50 -13.06 9.49
C THR A 25 8.49 -13.69 10.43
N LEU A 26 7.40 -12.98 10.71
CA LEU A 26 6.36 -13.49 11.61
C LEU A 26 5.64 -14.70 11.02
N LEU A 27 5.47 -14.71 9.71
CA LEU A 27 4.88 -15.86 9.04
C LEU A 27 5.73 -17.12 9.26
N ALA A 28 7.04 -16.97 9.12
CA ALA A 28 7.96 -18.07 9.33
C ALA A 28 7.94 -18.57 10.78
N GLU A 29 7.66 -17.65 11.72
CA GLU A 29 7.56 -18.00 13.14
C GLU A 29 6.17 -18.46 13.53
N GLU A 30 5.26 -18.57 12.56
CA GLU A 30 3.89 -19.04 12.78
C GLU A 30 3.07 -18.13 13.70
N LEU A 31 3.39 -16.86 13.70
CA LEU A 31 2.64 -15.85 14.44
C LEU A 31 1.68 -15.17 13.46
N TYR A 32 0.61 -15.90 13.13
CA TYR A 32 -0.22 -15.55 11.98
C TYR A 32 -1.02 -14.27 12.16
N GLU A 33 -1.54 -14.00 13.36
CA GLU A 33 -2.29 -12.76 13.60
C GLU A 33 -1.37 -11.55 13.45
N ASP A 34 -0.15 -11.67 13.95
CA ASP A 34 0.81 -10.59 13.82
C ASP A 34 1.25 -10.41 12.38
N THR A 35 1.33 -11.50 11.62
CA THR A 35 1.62 -11.45 10.20
C THR A 35 0.57 -10.61 9.47
N ILE A 36 -0.70 -10.86 9.76
CA ILE A 36 -1.81 -10.14 9.16
C ILE A 36 -1.65 -8.63 9.41
N SER A 37 -1.33 -8.28 10.65
CA SER A 37 -1.18 -6.87 11.03
C SER A 37 -0.05 -6.20 10.25
N ARG A 38 1.11 -6.86 10.16
CA ARG A 38 2.25 -6.28 9.46
C ARG A 38 2.02 -6.20 7.96
N ALA A 39 1.37 -7.22 7.38
CA ALA A 39 1.04 -7.20 5.96
C ALA A 39 0.11 -6.01 5.65
N TYR A 40 -0.87 -5.78 6.50
CA TYR A 40 -1.76 -4.63 6.32
C TYR A 40 -0.98 -3.32 6.35
N TYR A 41 -0.06 -3.15 7.32
CA TYR A 41 0.69 -1.91 7.40
C TYR A 41 1.63 -1.71 6.20
N ALA A 42 2.13 -2.80 5.62
CA ALA A 42 2.91 -2.70 4.40
C ALA A 42 2.06 -2.10 3.27
N VAL A 43 0.85 -2.60 3.11
CA VAL A 43 -0.06 -2.12 2.08
C VAL A 43 -0.49 -0.68 2.37
N LEU A 44 -0.78 -0.37 3.63
CA LEU A 44 -1.20 0.97 4.01
C LEU A 44 -0.11 2.01 3.70
N HIS A 45 1.12 1.74 4.08
CA HIS A 45 2.20 2.68 3.83
C HIS A 45 2.51 2.80 2.34
N ALA A 46 2.40 1.70 1.60
CA ALA A 46 2.58 1.77 0.15
C ALA A 46 1.50 2.66 -0.48
N ALA A 47 0.24 2.50 -0.05
CA ALA A 47 -0.85 3.32 -0.56
C ALA A 47 -0.62 4.79 -0.23
N LYS A 48 -0.14 5.09 0.98
CA LYS A 48 0.18 6.46 1.36
C LYS A 48 1.30 7.02 0.49
N GLY A 49 2.27 6.18 0.13
CA GLY A 49 3.33 6.60 -0.77
C GLY A 49 2.81 6.99 -2.14
N ALA A 50 1.90 6.19 -2.68
CA ALA A 50 1.29 6.49 -3.96
C ALA A 50 0.48 7.78 -3.90
N LEU A 51 -0.25 7.98 -2.80
CA LEU A 51 -1.03 9.22 -2.62
C LEU A 51 -0.13 10.43 -2.48
N ALA A 52 1.03 10.26 -1.84
CA ALA A 52 1.96 11.38 -1.66
C ALA A 52 2.42 11.92 -3.02
N VAL A 53 2.58 11.06 -4.00
CA VAL A 53 2.98 11.47 -5.34
C VAL A 53 1.92 12.37 -5.98
N ALA A 54 0.65 12.17 -5.62
CA ALA A 54 -0.43 13.01 -6.07
C ALA A 54 -0.66 14.21 -5.13
N ASN A 55 0.23 14.38 -4.16
CA ASN A 55 0.16 15.43 -3.16
C ASN A 55 -1.11 15.34 -2.31
N ILE A 56 -1.51 14.11 -1.99
CA ILE A 56 -2.67 13.83 -1.16
C ILE A 56 -2.19 13.28 0.18
N SER A 57 -2.66 13.86 1.27
CA SER A 57 -2.32 13.45 2.61
C SER A 57 -3.61 13.23 3.38
N THR A 58 -3.67 12.13 4.13
CA THR A 58 -4.81 11.84 4.97
C THR A 58 -4.34 11.02 6.16
N ASP A 59 -4.93 11.28 7.33
CA ASP A 59 -4.49 10.68 8.57
C ASP A 59 -5.21 9.40 8.94
N SER A 60 -6.40 9.16 8.39
CA SER A 60 -7.18 7.99 8.78
C SER A 60 -6.99 6.86 7.79
N HIS A 61 -7.11 5.62 8.30
CA HIS A 61 -7.03 4.45 7.44
C HIS A 61 -8.18 4.43 6.42
N ALA A 62 -9.38 4.83 6.85
CA ALA A 62 -10.51 4.92 5.94
C ALA A 62 -10.26 5.97 4.87
N GLY A 63 -9.62 7.07 5.24
CA GLY A 63 -9.27 8.11 4.28
C GLY A 63 -8.28 7.65 3.24
N VAL A 64 -7.27 6.88 3.67
CA VAL A 64 -6.29 6.33 2.73
C VAL A 64 -6.98 5.45 1.70
N ARG A 65 -7.84 4.54 2.17
CA ARG A 65 -8.55 3.63 1.27
C ARG A 65 -9.42 4.41 0.28
N ARG A 66 -10.19 5.37 0.80
CA ARG A 66 -11.09 6.15 -0.04
C ARG A 66 -10.32 6.95 -1.09
N MET A 67 -9.27 7.62 -0.67
CA MET A 67 -8.49 8.45 -1.59
C MET A 67 -7.74 7.60 -2.61
N PHE A 68 -7.23 6.45 -2.20
CA PHE A 68 -6.56 5.54 -3.12
C PHE A 68 -7.51 5.08 -4.21
N CYS A 69 -8.71 4.67 -3.83
CA CYS A 69 -9.70 4.21 -4.82
C CYS A 69 -10.15 5.35 -5.72
N LEU A 70 -10.37 6.53 -5.14
CA LEU A 70 -10.91 7.65 -5.90
C LEU A 70 -9.87 8.23 -6.87
N HIS A 71 -8.64 8.43 -6.41
CA HIS A 71 -7.66 9.18 -7.19
C HIS A 71 -6.70 8.31 -7.98
N LEU A 72 -6.58 7.03 -7.65
CA LEU A 72 -5.64 6.17 -8.36
C LEU A 72 -6.36 5.08 -9.14
N VAL A 73 -7.31 4.41 -8.53
CA VAL A 73 -7.98 3.30 -9.19
C VAL A 73 -9.06 3.80 -10.16
N LYS A 74 -9.93 4.67 -9.69
CA LYS A 74 -11.01 5.18 -10.53
C LYS A 74 -10.47 5.97 -11.71
N ASP A 75 -9.37 6.66 -11.53
CA ASP A 75 -8.74 7.42 -12.60
C ASP A 75 -7.92 6.56 -13.55
N GLY A 76 -7.87 5.26 -13.30
CA GLY A 76 -7.21 4.33 -14.21
C GLY A 76 -5.70 4.25 -14.09
N LEU A 77 -5.13 4.80 -13.03
CA LEU A 77 -3.68 4.78 -12.83
C LEU A 77 -3.20 3.47 -12.21
N ILE A 78 -4.05 2.85 -11.40
CA ILE A 78 -3.76 1.59 -10.73
C ILE A 78 -4.97 0.67 -10.96
N GLU A 79 -4.72 -0.60 -11.21
CA GLU A 79 -5.76 -1.57 -11.53
C GLU A 79 -6.68 -1.86 -10.33
N ASP A 80 -7.92 -2.28 -10.62
CA ASP A 80 -8.93 -2.57 -9.60
C ASP A 80 -8.49 -3.61 -8.58
N GLU A 81 -7.68 -4.57 -9.00
CA GLU A 81 -7.28 -5.65 -8.10
C GLU A 81 -6.52 -5.12 -6.88
N TYR A 82 -5.83 -4.00 -7.03
CA TYR A 82 -5.09 -3.42 -5.91
C TYR A 82 -6.00 -2.75 -4.90
N ALA A 83 -7.13 -2.21 -5.35
CA ALA A 83 -8.15 -1.74 -4.42
C ALA A 83 -8.71 -2.90 -3.62
N ARG A 84 -8.93 -4.04 -4.26
CA ARG A 84 -9.45 -5.22 -3.55
C ARG A 84 -8.43 -5.75 -2.55
N ILE A 85 -7.14 -5.70 -2.90
CA ILE A 85 -6.10 -6.10 -1.95
C ILE A 85 -6.15 -5.21 -0.71
N LEU A 86 -6.22 -3.90 -0.91
CA LEU A 86 -6.24 -2.96 0.20
C LEU A 86 -7.42 -3.22 1.13
N VAL A 87 -8.60 -3.47 0.55
CA VAL A 87 -9.81 -3.78 1.33
C VAL A 87 -9.66 -5.09 2.08
N SER A 88 -9.18 -6.15 1.40
CA SER A 88 -9.02 -7.45 2.04
C SER A 88 -8.02 -7.42 3.18
N GLU A 89 -6.91 -6.70 2.99
CA GLU A 89 -5.91 -6.58 4.06
C GLU A 89 -6.50 -5.88 5.27
N GLN A 90 -7.25 -4.82 5.04
CA GLN A 90 -7.85 -4.07 6.14
C GLN A 90 -8.90 -4.90 6.86
N GLU A 91 -9.75 -5.61 6.11
CA GLU A 91 -10.79 -6.44 6.71
C GLU A 91 -10.21 -7.55 7.57
N ASP A 92 -9.18 -8.22 7.07
CA ASP A 92 -8.57 -9.31 7.83
C ASP A 92 -7.85 -8.79 9.05
N ARG A 93 -7.23 -7.63 8.95
CA ARG A 93 -6.57 -7.03 10.11
C ARG A 93 -7.59 -6.65 11.19
N GLU A 94 -8.71 -6.06 10.78
CA GLU A 94 -9.75 -5.68 11.74
C GLU A 94 -10.35 -6.92 12.40
N LEU A 95 -10.60 -7.95 11.61
CA LEU A 95 -11.15 -9.19 12.13
C LEU A 95 -10.19 -9.82 13.14
N SER A 96 -8.92 -9.87 12.79
CA SER A 96 -7.89 -10.46 13.65
C SER A 96 -7.72 -9.68 14.96
N ASP A 97 -7.84 -8.36 14.91
CA ASP A 97 -7.62 -7.52 16.09
C ASP A 97 -8.83 -7.53 17.04
N TYR A 98 -10.04 -7.63 16.50
CA TYR A 98 -11.23 -7.37 17.31
C TYR A 98 -12.07 -8.60 17.63
N ASP A 99 -11.78 -9.74 17.02
CA ASP A 99 -12.54 -10.96 17.27
C ASP A 99 -11.61 -12.03 17.82
N ILE A 100 -11.59 -12.19 19.14
CA ILE A 100 -10.68 -13.12 19.79
C ILE A 100 -11.04 -14.59 19.48
N ASP A 101 -12.23 -14.84 18.95
CA ASP A 101 -12.64 -16.19 18.60
C ASP A 101 -12.18 -16.60 17.20
N ILE A 102 -11.68 -15.64 16.41
CA ILE A 102 -11.17 -15.94 15.09
C ILE A 102 -9.76 -16.47 15.19
N VAL A 103 -9.51 -17.57 14.50
CA VAL A 103 -8.17 -18.13 14.41
C VAL A 103 -7.69 -17.96 12.98
N ILE A 104 -6.62 -17.20 12.82
CA ILE A 104 -6.01 -17.02 11.50
C ILE A 104 -5.10 -18.19 11.24
N ASN A 105 -5.33 -18.90 10.13
CA ASN A 105 -4.48 -20.03 9.78
C ASN A 105 -3.33 -19.60 8.88
N GLU A 106 -2.41 -20.52 8.64
CA GLU A 106 -1.23 -20.25 7.82
C GLU A 106 -1.61 -19.80 6.41
N SER A 107 -2.61 -20.46 5.82
CA SER A 107 -3.00 -20.16 4.45
C SER A 107 -3.43 -18.71 4.29
N ARG A 108 -4.21 -18.20 5.25
CA ARG A 108 -4.69 -16.82 5.20
C ARG A 108 -3.54 -15.84 5.43
N ALA A 109 -2.68 -16.12 6.40
CA ALA A 109 -1.54 -15.25 6.67
C ALA A 109 -0.61 -15.19 5.46
N ARG A 110 -0.39 -16.33 4.82
CA ARG A 110 0.45 -16.40 3.62
C ARG A 110 -0.18 -15.61 2.48
N GLN A 111 -1.48 -15.73 2.29
CA GLN A 111 -2.17 -15.01 1.23
C GLN A 111 -2.06 -13.49 1.43
N ARG A 112 -2.26 -13.02 2.68
CA ARG A 112 -2.14 -11.58 2.94
C ARG A 112 -0.72 -11.09 2.70
N THR A 113 0.27 -11.90 3.04
CA THR A 113 1.67 -11.52 2.83
C THR A 113 2.00 -11.45 1.33
N GLN A 114 1.53 -12.44 0.57
CA GLN A 114 1.76 -12.45 -0.88
C GLN A 114 1.07 -11.26 -1.56
N ASP A 115 -0.14 -10.96 -1.13
CA ASP A 115 -0.87 -9.81 -1.67
C ASP A 115 -0.17 -8.51 -1.32
N ALA A 116 0.40 -8.41 -0.13
CA ALA A 116 1.14 -7.22 0.26
C ALA A 116 2.40 -7.06 -0.59
N GLU A 117 3.10 -8.15 -0.87
CA GLU A 117 4.27 -8.10 -1.75
C GLU A 117 3.88 -7.60 -3.14
N LYS A 118 2.80 -8.14 -3.68
CA LYS A 118 2.32 -7.76 -5.00
C LYS A 118 1.93 -6.29 -5.03
N PHE A 119 1.23 -5.84 -3.99
CA PHE A 119 0.80 -4.45 -3.88
C PHE A 119 2.00 -3.51 -3.83
N LEU A 120 2.95 -3.82 -2.98
CA LEU A 120 4.13 -2.96 -2.82
C LEU A 120 4.94 -2.89 -4.12
N HIS A 121 5.09 -4.02 -4.80
CA HIS A 121 5.80 -4.05 -6.07
C HIS A 121 5.12 -3.14 -7.09
N ARG A 122 3.79 -3.23 -7.19
CA ARG A 122 3.04 -2.40 -8.14
C ARG A 122 3.16 -0.92 -7.83
N ILE A 123 3.08 -0.57 -6.54
CA ILE A 123 3.17 0.83 -6.14
C ILE A 123 4.56 1.38 -6.44
N LYS A 124 5.61 0.59 -6.21
CA LYS A 124 6.97 1.04 -6.54
C LYS A 124 7.10 1.32 -8.03
N GLN A 125 6.50 0.48 -8.87
CA GLN A 125 6.50 0.71 -10.31
C GLN A 125 5.80 2.03 -10.65
N TYR A 126 4.64 2.26 -10.02
CA TYR A 126 3.88 3.48 -10.28
C TYR A 126 4.66 4.72 -9.86
N ILE A 127 5.26 4.69 -8.68
CA ILE A 127 6.01 5.83 -8.17
C ILE A 127 7.22 6.10 -9.05
N GLU A 128 7.92 5.05 -9.45
CA GLU A 128 9.12 5.22 -10.28
C GLU A 128 8.76 5.77 -11.66
N ALA A 129 7.69 5.26 -12.26
CA ALA A 129 7.24 5.75 -13.55
C ALA A 129 6.84 7.23 -13.47
N THR A 130 6.19 7.61 -12.38
CA THR A 130 5.79 8.99 -12.18
C THR A 130 7.02 9.88 -11.97
N ARG A 131 8.00 9.38 -11.23
CA ARG A 131 9.24 10.11 -10.97
C ARG A 131 9.99 10.37 -12.28
N GLU A 132 10.11 9.35 -13.10
CA GLU A 132 10.82 9.48 -14.37
C GLU A 132 10.10 10.44 -15.31
N SER A 133 8.78 10.31 -15.38
CA SER A 133 7.98 11.19 -16.21
C SER A 133 8.10 12.63 -15.76
N GLY A 134 7.97 12.85 -14.45
CA GLY A 134 8.05 14.19 -13.89
C GLY A 134 9.41 14.82 -14.05
N SER A 135 10.48 14.04 -13.84
CA SER A 135 11.82 14.61 -13.97
C SER A 135 12.21 14.80 -15.41
N GLY A 136 11.59 14.02 -16.31
CA GLY A 136 11.93 14.11 -17.72
C GLY A 136 11.37 15.33 -18.38
N LYS A 137 10.20 15.82 -17.98
CA LYS A 137 9.63 16.89 -18.67
C LYS A 137 8.85 17.82 -17.89
N ASP A 138 8.45 17.60 -17.00
CA ASP A 138 7.64 18.56 -16.46
C ASP A 138 6.43 18.72 -17.19
N ILE A 139 6.08 18.43 -17.75
CA ILE A 139 5.14 18.61 -18.39
C ILE A 139 4.06 18.32 -18.27
N LEU A 140 4.01 18.02 -18.48
CA LEU A 140 3.33 17.96 -18.65
C LEU A 140 2.52 18.03 -18.44
N PRO A 141 2.14 18.22 -18.33
CA PRO A 141 1.38 18.16 -18.21
C PRO A 141 0.48 18.22 -18.57
N THR A 142 0.32 18.47 -18.88
CA THR A 142 -0.34 18.77 -19.41
C THR A 142 -0.85 18.31 -20.19
N ASP A 143 -0.60 18.20 -20.66
CA ASP A 143 -0.76 17.88 -21.56
C ASP A 143 -1.42 16.83 -21.67
N LYS A 144 -1.69 16.29 -21.44
CA LYS A 144 -2.13 15.44 -21.47
C LYS A 144 -3.09 15.21 -21.14
N TYR A 145 -3.26 15.24 -21.16
CA TYR A 145 -3.89 15.20 -20.95
C TYR A 145 -4.58 15.63 -21.11
#